data_02c09ad51c1bb5f5c89d0d7657e3c669
#
_entry.id   02c09ad51c1bb5f5c89d0d7657e3c669
#
_cell.length_a   1.000
_cell.length_b   1.000
_cell.length_c   1.000
_cell.angle_alpha   90.00
_cell.angle_beta   90.00
_cell.angle_gamma   90.00
#
_symmetry.space_group_name_H-M   'P 1'
#
loop_
_entity.id
_entity.type
_entity.pdbx_description
1 polymer ?
#
loop_
_entity_poly.entity_id
_entity_poly.type
_entity_poly.pdbx_seq_one_letter_code
_entity_poly.pdbx_strand_id
1 'polypeptide(L)'
;MPVRASVLVLALSLAVPCAAWTSPRKEDGARSKLEALARDATPLYCGGRHGRYVALTFDDGPSSYTPRVLQLLRRARARATFFVVGSRAAGRPGLVRAESVLGAVGNHTWTHPRLASLERRDVIRQLLRTQAAVVRATGGVRPLLFRPPYGVGTPAEAAAVHALGLVDVRWSVDSLDSRPGARARAVVGNVIAGLRPGAIVLLHDIHPWTVAALPRILRAVRHRGLTPVTIPELVALDPPSHAELVPVRPSGRCTP
;
A
#
# COMPACT_ATOMS: atom_id res chain seq x y z
N MET A 1 -61.69 -26.20 22.40
CA MET A 1 -60.34 -25.63 22.75
C MET A 1 -59.45 -25.82 21.57
N PRO A 2 -58.97 -24.72 20.86
CA PRO A 2 -58.07 -24.88 19.73
C PRO A 2 -56.62 -24.83 20.21
N VAL A 3 -55.82 -25.80 19.76
CA VAL A 3 -54.39 -25.93 19.97
C VAL A 3 -53.67 -24.93 19.04
N ARG A 4 -52.92 -24.00 19.65
CA ARG A 4 -52.05 -23.05 18.88
C ARG A 4 -50.72 -23.74 18.57
N ALA A 5 -50.45 -23.97 17.29
CA ALA A 5 -49.15 -24.39 16.79
C ALA A 5 -48.21 -23.16 16.70
N SER A 6 -47.16 -23.17 17.51
CA SER A 6 -46.08 -22.16 17.43
C SER A 6 -45.11 -22.58 16.33
N VAL A 7 -45.02 -21.79 15.27
CA VAL A 7 -44.02 -21.97 14.23
C VAL A 7 -42.73 -21.29 14.69
N LEU A 8 -41.72 -22.09 14.97
CA LEU A 8 -40.35 -21.64 15.29
C LEU A 8 -39.63 -21.32 13.99
N VAL A 9 -39.47 -20.03 13.65
CA VAL A 9 -38.67 -19.59 12.53
C VAL A 9 -37.20 -19.61 12.94
N LEU A 10 -36.45 -20.62 12.49
CA LEU A 10 -35.02 -20.72 12.66
C LEU A 10 -34.35 -19.78 11.64
N ALA A 11 -33.90 -18.61 12.10
CA ALA A 11 -33.08 -17.70 11.29
C ALA A 11 -31.66 -18.28 11.14
N LEU A 12 -31.37 -18.93 10.01
CA LEU A 12 -30.04 -19.40 9.65
C LEU A 12 -29.19 -18.20 9.26
N SER A 13 -28.41 -17.66 10.20
CA SER A 13 -27.38 -16.67 9.93
C SER A 13 -26.24 -17.32 9.10
N LEU A 14 -26.26 -17.18 7.79
CA LEU A 14 -25.12 -17.49 6.93
C LEU A 14 -24.01 -16.47 7.21
N ALA A 15 -23.17 -16.73 8.20
CA ALA A 15 -21.89 -16.08 8.37
C ALA A 15 -20.98 -16.53 7.21
N VAL A 16 -20.87 -15.69 6.18
CA VAL A 16 -19.90 -15.88 5.11
C VAL A 16 -18.51 -15.66 5.71
N PRO A 17 -17.65 -16.69 5.79
CA PRO A 17 -16.31 -16.51 6.33
C PRO A 17 -15.51 -15.57 5.42
N CYS A 18 -14.96 -14.50 5.99
CA CYS A 18 -14.07 -13.54 5.35
C CYS A 18 -12.67 -14.13 4.99
N ALA A 19 -12.55 -15.45 4.96
CA ALA A 19 -11.31 -16.21 4.81
C ALA A 19 -10.95 -16.62 3.37
N ALA A 20 -11.62 -16.08 2.34
CA ALA A 20 -11.52 -16.61 0.98
C ALA A 20 -10.46 -15.93 0.08
N TRP A 21 -9.49 -15.13 0.60
CA TRP A 21 -8.55 -14.37 -0.25
C TRP A 21 -7.07 -14.73 -0.11
N THR A 22 -6.67 -15.57 0.81
CA THR A 22 -5.27 -15.99 0.96
C THR A 22 -5.14 -17.50 0.79
N SER A 23 -4.92 -17.97 -0.43
CA SER A 23 -4.37 -19.31 -0.57
C SER A 23 -2.84 -19.22 -0.42
N PRO A 24 -2.21 -20.07 0.40
CA PRO A 24 -0.76 -20.05 0.67
C PRO A 24 0.10 -19.99 -0.61
N ARG A 25 -0.28 -20.71 -1.66
CA ARG A 25 0.40 -20.71 -2.97
C ARG A 25 0.45 -19.33 -3.66
N LYS A 26 -0.53 -18.45 -3.44
CA LYS A 26 -0.52 -17.09 -4.03
C LYS A 26 0.39 -16.15 -3.26
N GLU A 27 0.49 -16.32 -1.94
CA GLU A 27 1.41 -15.54 -1.10
C GLU A 27 2.87 -15.91 -1.37
N ASP A 28 3.17 -17.20 -1.53
CA ASP A 28 4.51 -17.69 -1.89
C ASP A 28 4.96 -17.19 -3.26
N GLY A 29 4.06 -17.19 -4.24
CA GLY A 29 4.33 -16.65 -5.59
C GLY A 29 4.56 -15.13 -5.60
N ALA A 30 3.80 -14.38 -4.80
CA ALA A 30 4.00 -12.94 -4.62
C ALA A 30 5.35 -12.63 -3.98
N ARG A 31 5.70 -13.37 -2.92
CA ARG A 31 6.96 -13.23 -2.19
C ARG A 31 8.16 -13.51 -3.09
N SER A 32 8.15 -14.60 -3.83
CA SER A 32 9.24 -14.98 -4.75
C SER A 32 9.50 -13.90 -5.83
N LYS A 33 8.44 -13.32 -6.39
CA LYS A 33 8.55 -12.22 -7.38
C LYS A 33 9.10 -10.94 -6.75
N LEU A 34 8.67 -10.58 -5.54
CA LEU A 34 9.21 -9.44 -4.80
C LEU A 34 10.68 -9.63 -4.45
N GLU A 35 11.09 -10.82 -4.03
CA GLU A 35 12.49 -11.14 -3.75
C GLU A 35 13.36 -11.08 -5.02
N ALA A 36 12.81 -11.43 -6.19
CA ALA A 36 13.49 -11.22 -7.47
C ALA A 36 13.70 -9.73 -7.75
N LEU A 37 12.65 -8.90 -7.63
CA LEU A 37 12.76 -7.44 -7.78
C LEU A 37 13.75 -6.80 -6.81
N ALA A 38 13.81 -7.28 -5.57
CA ALA A 38 14.77 -6.82 -4.57
C ALA A 38 16.23 -7.15 -4.96
N ARG A 39 16.47 -8.32 -5.56
CA ARG A 39 17.81 -8.70 -6.07
C ARG A 39 18.24 -7.86 -7.26
N ASP A 40 17.30 -7.51 -8.14
CA ASP A 40 17.59 -6.66 -9.33
C ASP A 40 17.80 -5.20 -8.96
N ALA A 41 17.51 -4.79 -7.73
CA ALA A 41 17.64 -3.43 -7.20
C ALA A 41 16.95 -2.36 -8.07
N THR A 42 15.96 -2.76 -8.87
CA THR A 42 15.23 -1.86 -9.77
C THR A 42 13.99 -1.32 -9.07
N PRO A 43 13.80 0.01 -8.98
CA PRO A 43 12.62 0.60 -8.36
C PRO A 43 11.33 0.25 -9.10
N LEU A 44 10.28 -0.10 -8.34
CA LEU A 44 8.96 -0.45 -8.85
C LEU A 44 8.06 0.79 -8.94
N TYR A 45 7.74 1.25 -10.14
CA TYR A 45 6.84 2.40 -10.38
C TYR A 45 5.40 2.00 -10.71
N CYS A 46 5.19 0.81 -11.25
CA CYS A 46 3.88 0.26 -11.62
C CYS A 46 3.90 -1.27 -11.66
N GLY A 47 2.73 -1.89 -11.70
CA GLY A 47 2.55 -3.28 -12.11
C GLY A 47 2.41 -3.40 -13.62
N GLY A 48 2.11 -4.62 -14.09
CA GLY A 48 1.78 -4.88 -15.49
C GLY A 48 0.47 -4.21 -15.92
N ARG A 49 0.22 -4.24 -17.22
CA ARG A 49 -0.92 -3.53 -17.85
C ARG A 49 -1.95 -4.46 -18.48
N HIS A 50 -1.77 -5.78 -18.32
CA HIS A 50 -2.65 -6.80 -18.87
C HIS A 50 -3.86 -7.06 -17.96
N GLY A 51 -3.68 -6.95 -16.65
CA GLY A 51 -4.72 -7.10 -15.65
C GLY A 51 -5.55 -5.82 -15.44
N ARG A 52 -6.61 -5.94 -14.66
CA ARG A 52 -7.46 -4.79 -14.27
C ARG A 52 -7.22 -4.42 -12.81
N TYR A 53 -5.94 -4.27 -12.43
CA TYR A 53 -5.52 -4.03 -11.06
C TYR A 53 -4.92 -2.64 -10.89
N VAL A 54 -5.09 -2.06 -9.68
CA VAL A 54 -4.49 -0.79 -9.26
C VAL A 54 -4.08 -0.91 -7.80
N ALA A 55 -2.91 -0.38 -7.43
CA ALA A 55 -2.50 -0.30 -6.04
C ALA A 55 -2.76 1.10 -5.49
N LEU A 56 -3.65 1.21 -4.49
CA LEU A 56 -3.75 2.40 -3.67
C LEU A 56 -2.73 2.29 -2.53
N THR A 57 -1.87 3.28 -2.37
CA THR A 57 -0.82 3.27 -1.35
C THR A 57 -0.90 4.50 -0.48
N PHE A 58 -0.66 4.35 0.83
CA PHE A 58 -0.75 5.40 1.82
C PHE A 58 0.57 5.52 2.56
N ASP A 59 1.17 6.70 2.55
CA ASP A 59 2.44 7.00 3.19
C ASP A 59 2.23 7.78 4.50
N ASP A 60 3.29 7.84 5.31
CA ASP A 60 3.41 8.62 6.55
C ASP A 60 2.61 8.12 7.76
N GLY A 61 1.69 7.19 7.59
CA GLY A 61 0.91 6.63 8.69
C GLY A 61 1.74 5.86 9.74
N PRO A 62 1.05 5.31 10.75
CA PRO A 62 -0.34 5.56 11.09
C PRO A 62 -0.58 6.90 11.77
N SER A 63 -1.74 7.51 11.54
CA SER A 63 -2.17 8.79 12.10
C SER A 63 -3.54 8.71 12.78
N SER A 64 -4.07 9.85 13.24
CA SER A 64 -5.46 9.97 13.72
C SER A 64 -6.49 9.75 12.60
N TYR A 65 -6.11 9.87 11.33
CA TYR A 65 -6.98 9.66 10.18
C TYR A 65 -6.99 8.22 9.67
N THR A 66 -5.96 7.42 9.98
CA THR A 66 -5.84 6.01 9.57
C THR A 66 -7.09 5.18 9.89
N PRO A 67 -7.74 5.27 11.08
CA PRO A 67 -8.97 4.50 11.34
C PRO A 67 -10.07 4.76 10.32
N ARG A 68 -10.22 6.02 9.87
CA ARG A 68 -11.24 6.38 8.88
C ARG A 68 -10.89 5.87 7.48
N VAL A 69 -9.60 5.92 7.09
CA VAL A 69 -9.11 5.33 5.83
C VAL A 69 -9.41 3.82 5.82
N LEU A 70 -9.05 3.09 6.87
CA LEU A 70 -9.31 1.66 7.01
C LEU A 70 -10.82 1.34 6.92
N GLN A 71 -11.68 2.14 7.56
CA GLN A 71 -13.12 1.97 7.49
C GLN A 71 -13.66 2.12 6.06
N LEU A 72 -13.18 3.15 5.32
CA LEU A 72 -13.60 3.42 3.94
C LEU A 72 -13.16 2.29 2.99
N LEU A 73 -11.93 1.81 3.13
CA LEU A 73 -11.40 0.70 2.36
C LEU A 73 -12.19 -0.59 2.62
N ARG A 74 -12.47 -0.92 3.89
CA ARG A 74 -13.29 -2.10 4.25
C ARG A 74 -14.69 -2.03 3.64
N ARG A 75 -15.37 -0.87 3.73
CA ARG A 75 -16.70 -0.68 3.13
C ARG A 75 -16.69 -0.87 1.62
N ALA A 76 -15.61 -0.47 0.97
CA ALA A 76 -15.43 -0.63 -0.47
C ALA A 76 -14.90 -2.01 -0.88
N ARG A 77 -14.59 -2.90 0.08
CA ARG A 77 -13.88 -4.18 -0.13
C ARG A 77 -12.56 -3.98 -0.90
N ALA A 78 -11.88 -2.88 -0.62
CA ALA A 78 -10.63 -2.48 -1.25
C ALA A 78 -9.45 -2.86 -0.36
N ARG A 79 -8.40 -3.41 -0.97
CA ARG A 79 -7.10 -3.63 -0.33
C ARG A 79 -6.16 -2.49 -0.67
N ALA A 80 -5.15 -2.26 0.18
CA ALA A 80 -4.19 -1.17 -0.01
C ALA A 80 -2.82 -1.56 0.57
N THR A 81 -1.80 -0.74 0.31
CA THR A 81 -0.48 -0.86 0.93
C THR A 81 -0.19 0.40 1.74
N PHE A 82 0.33 0.23 2.96
CA PHE A 82 0.63 1.31 3.90
C PHE A 82 2.13 1.37 4.15
N PHE A 83 2.78 2.47 3.76
CA PHE A 83 4.20 2.71 4.05
C PHE A 83 4.30 3.51 5.34
N VAL A 84 4.60 2.80 6.44
CA VAL A 84 4.52 3.38 7.78
C VAL A 84 5.83 4.01 8.22
N VAL A 85 5.74 5.17 8.87
CA VAL A 85 6.85 5.78 9.59
C VAL A 85 7.04 5.04 10.92
N GLY A 86 8.22 4.47 11.15
CA GLY A 86 8.46 3.52 12.24
C GLY A 86 8.20 4.08 13.63
N SER A 87 8.51 5.35 13.88
CA SER A 87 8.21 6.03 15.16
C SER A 87 6.70 6.12 15.41
N ARG A 88 5.91 6.38 14.37
CA ARG A 88 4.45 6.41 14.43
C ARG A 88 3.87 5.00 14.61
N ALA A 89 4.46 4.03 13.92
CA ALA A 89 4.09 2.61 14.04
C ALA A 89 4.31 2.10 15.46
N ALA A 90 5.44 2.43 16.08
CA ALA A 90 5.74 2.07 17.46
C ALA A 90 4.75 2.69 18.47
N GLY A 91 4.30 3.92 18.22
CA GLY A 91 3.32 4.61 19.07
C GLY A 91 1.86 4.13 18.85
N ARG A 92 1.56 3.42 17.74
CA ARG A 92 0.19 2.98 17.39
C ARG A 92 0.15 1.55 16.84
N PRO A 93 0.67 0.55 17.58
CA PRO A 93 0.82 -0.82 17.09
C PRO A 93 -0.51 -1.47 16.69
N GLY A 94 -1.61 -1.11 17.35
CA GLY A 94 -2.95 -1.58 17.00
C GLY A 94 -3.42 -1.14 15.61
N LEU A 95 -3.04 0.08 15.17
CA LEU A 95 -3.35 0.54 13.81
C LEU A 95 -2.52 -0.19 12.77
N VAL A 96 -1.21 -0.39 13.02
CA VAL A 96 -0.34 -1.18 12.11
C VAL A 96 -0.87 -2.61 11.94
N ARG A 97 -1.33 -3.23 13.02
CA ARG A 97 -2.01 -4.53 12.94
C ARG A 97 -3.27 -4.47 12.08
N ALA A 98 -4.09 -3.43 12.23
CA ALA A 98 -5.30 -3.26 11.43
C ALA A 98 -4.99 -3.00 9.94
N GLU A 99 -3.92 -2.30 9.63
CA GLU A 99 -3.37 -2.11 8.28
C GLU A 99 -2.92 -3.44 7.67
N SER A 100 -2.19 -4.27 8.43
CA SER A 100 -1.70 -5.57 7.95
C SER A 100 -2.81 -6.59 7.71
N VAL A 101 -3.92 -6.51 8.44
CA VAL A 101 -5.11 -7.35 8.20
C VAL A 101 -5.85 -6.93 6.94
N LEU A 102 -5.91 -5.63 6.66
CA LEU A 102 -6.60 -5.10 5.48
C LEU A 102 -5.77 -5.22 4.22
N GLY A 103 -4.43 -5.13 4.33
CA GLY A 103 -3.55 -5.01 3.19
C GLY A 103 -2.10 -5.39 3.49
N ALA A 104 -1.17 -4.69 2.87
CA ALA A 104 0.25 -4.86 3.08
C ALA A 104 0.85 -3.66 3.83
N VAL A 105 1.87 -3.92 4.64
CA VAL A 105 2.63 -2.88 5.34
C VAL A 105 4.04 -2.83 4.78
N GLY A 106 4.49 -1.64 4.39
CA GLY A 106 5.83 -1.33 3.93
C GLY A 106 6.57 -0.42 4.91
N ASN A 107 7.86 -0.25 4.67
CA ASN A 107 8.78 0.55 5.46
C ASN A 107 8.91 1.96 4.87
N HIS A 108 8.71 3.00 5.69
CA HIS A 108 8.89 4.40 5.29
C HIS A 108 9.91 5.13 6.18
N THR A 109 10.98 4.40 6.58
CA THR A 109 12.01 4.86 7.54
C THR A 109 11.48 5.05 8.97
N TRP A 110 12.38 5.33 9.92
CA TRP A 110 11.99 5.52 11.32
C TRP A 110 11.43 6.91 11.62
N THR A 111 12.10 7.96 11.14
CA THR A 111 11.76 9.36 11.43
C THR A 111 11.43 10.20 10.21
N HIS A 112 11.32 9.58 9.04
CA HIS A 112 11.05 10.27 7.77
C HIS A 112 12.13 11.32 7.40
N PRO A 113 13.44 11.00 7.48
CA PRO A 113 14.49 11.96 7.18
C PRO A 113 14.69 12.13 5.66
N ARG A 114 15.37 13.20 5.27
CA ARG A 114 15.94 13.32 3.92
C ARG A 114 17.14 12.36 3.81
N LEU A 115 16.99 11.25 3.10
CA LEU A 115 18.03 10.20 3.03
C LEU A 115 19.32 10.68 2.36
N ALA A 116 19.25 11.71 1.53
CA ALA A 116 20.44 12.31 0.89
C ALA A 116 21.45 12.90 1.89
N SER A 117 21.04 13.20 3.11
CA SER A 117 21.91 13.70 4.18
C SER A 117 22.46 12.59 5.10
N LEU A 118 22.14 11.33 4.83
CA LEU A 118 22.50 10.19 5.69
C LEU A 118 23.53 9.29 5.02
N GLU A 119 24.47 8.79 5.83
CA GLU A 119 25.34 7.69 5.41
C GLU A 119 24.56 6.36 5.37
N ARG A 120 25.07 5.40 4.59
CA ARG A 120 24.44 4.07 4.42
C ARG A 120 24.11 3.38 5.75
N ARG A 121 25.02 3.47 6.75
CA ARG A 121 24.79 2.86 8.09
C ARG A 121 23.57 3.44 8.80
N ASP A 122 23.34 4.76 8.61
CA ASP A 122 22.21 5.45 9.26
C ASP A 122 20.90 5.16 8.53
N VAL A 123 20.93 5.03 7.20
CA VAL A 123 19.80 4.52 6.42
C VAL A 123 19.43 3.12 6.89
N ILE A 124 20.39 2.19 7.00
CA ILE A 124 20.15 0.83 7.50
C ILE A 124 19.50 0.87 8.90
N ARG A 125 19.98 1.73 9.79
CA ARG A 125 19.41 1.88 11.14
C ARG A 125 17.94 2.35 11.11
N GLN A 126 17.62 3.32 10.24
CA GLN A 126 16.27 3.80 10.02
C GLN A 126 15.34 2.65 9.57
N LEU A 127 15.78 1.85 8.61
CA LEU A 127 15.02 0.74 8.05
C LEU A 127 14.82 -0.39 9.06
N LEU A 128 15.88 -0.83 9.74
CA LEU A 128 15.81 -1.94 10.70
C LEU A 128 14.92 -1.60 11.91
N ARG A 129 14.99 -0.36 12.43
CA ARG A 129 14.12 0.06 13.53
C ARG A 129 12.64 0.01 13.12
N THR A 130 12.32 0.44 11.91
CA THR A 130 10.95 0.40 11.38
C THR A 130 10.49 -1.04 11.18
N GLN A 131 11.31 -1.91 10.58
CA GLN A 131 10.98 -3.34 10.45
C GLN A 131 10.68 -3.96 11.81
N ALA A 132 11.52 -3.71 12.81
CA ALA A 132 11.32 -4.25 14.16
C ALA A 132 9.99 -3.75 14.79
N ALA A 133 9.61 -2.50 14.56
CA ALA A 133 8.33 -1.97 15.04
C ALA A 133 7.13 -2.65 14.36
N VAL A 134 7.19 -2.84 13.04
CA VAL A 134 6.13 -3.53 12.27
C VAL A 134 6.01 -4.99 12.69
N VAL A 135 7.14 -5.73 12.79
CA VAL A 135 7.15 -7.13 13.24
C VAL A 135 6.49 -7.27 14.61
N ARG A 136 6.84 -6.41 15.58
CA ARG A 136 6.21 -6.42 16.90
C ARG A 136 4.71 -6.12 16.84
N ALA A 137 4.30 -5.14 16.06
CA ALA A 137 2.91 -4.73 15.96
C ALA A 137 2.02 -5.79 15.31
N THR A 138 2.55 -6.52 14.33
CA THR A 138 1.80 -7.49 13.52
C THR A 138 1.94 -8.94 14.00
N GLY A 139 2.84 -9.21 14.95
CA GLY A 139 3.11 -10.56 15.42
C GLY A 139 3.94 -11.40 14.43
N GLY A 140 4.79 -10.77 13.61
CA GLY A 140 5.74 -11.51 12.77
C GLY A 140 5.83 -11.06 11.30
N VAL A 141 4.93 -10.23 10.79
CA VAL A 141 5.00 -9.76 9.40
C VAL A 141 6.22 -8.87 9.19
N ARG A 142 7.20 -9.35 8.42
CA ARG A 142 8.39 -8.59 8.03
C ARG A 142 8.11 -7.85 6.72
N PRO A 143 8.19 -6.50 6.69
CA PRO A 143 8.05 -5.74 5.46
C PRO A 143 9.12 -6.10 4.43
N LEU A 144 8.71 -6.38 3.18
CA LEU A 144 9.60 -6.53 2.03
C LEU A 144 9.61 -5.27 1.16
N LEU A 145 8.65 -4.37 1.36
CA LEU A 145 8.48 -3.15 0.61
C LEU A 145 9.10 -1.98 1.37
N PHE A 146 9.75 -1.11 0.64
CA PHE A 146 10.27 0.16 1.13
C PHE A 146 9.86 1.29 0.18
N ARG A 147 9.58 2.45 0.72
CA ARG A 147 9.43 3.68 -0.06
C ARG A 147 10.27 4.78 0.58
N PRO A 148 11.14 5.48 -0.18
CA PRO A 148 11.95 6.55 0.37
C PRO A 148 11.11 7.79 0.67
N PRO A 149 11.35 8.46 1.80
CA PRO A 149 10.82 9.79 2.05
C PRO A 149 11.08 10.75 0.88
N TYR A 150 10.07 11.55 0.55
CA TYR A 150 10.10 12.54 -0.54
C TYR A 150 10.32 11.96 -1.95
N GLY A 151 10.34 10.65 -2.12
CA GLY A 151 10.57 9.99 -3.41
C GLY A 151 11.99 10.18 -3.99
N VAL A 152 12.93 10.67 -3.18
CA VAL A 152 14.32 10.91 -3.62
C VAL A 152 15.18 9.70 -3.31
N GLY A 153 15.79 9.09 -4.34
CA GLY A 153 16.75 8.00 -4.22
C GLY A 153 18.19 8.50 -4.16
N THR A 154 19.03 7.79 -3.40
CA THR A 154 20.48 8.02 -3.34
C THR A 154 21.24 6.70 -3.50
N PRO A 155 22.52 6.72 -3.93
CA PRO A 155 23.32 5.49 -3.96
C PRO A 155 23.43 4.79 -2.59
N ALA A 156 23.56 5.58 -1.51
CA ALA A 156 23.63 5.04 -0.14
C ALA A 156 22.32 4.35 0.27
N GLU A 157 21.18 4.93 -0.10
CA GLU A 157 19.85 4.34 0.11
C GLU A 157 19.71 3.06 -0.71
N ALA A 158 19.97 3.09 -2.02
CA ALA A 158 19.85 1.93 -2.90
C ALA A 158 20.70 0.76 -2.37
N ALA A 159 21.95 1.03 -1.95
CA ALA A 159 22.83 0.02 -1.36
C ALA A 159 22.29 -0.54 -0.02
N ALA A 160 21.64 0.28 0.81
CA ALA A 160 21.02 -0.14 2.06
C ALA A 160 19.76 -1.00 1.81
N VAL A 161 18.90 -0.57 0.89
CA VAL A 161 17.66 -1.26 0.50
C VAL A 161 17.97 -2.63 -0.08
N HIS A 162 18.93 -2.70 -1.01
CA HIS A 162 19.41 -3.94 -1.60
C HIS A 162 20.00 -4.90 -0.54
N ALA A 163 20.87 -4.39 0.35
CA ALA A 163 21.49 -5.19 1.41
C ALA A 163 20.47 -5.81 2.39
N LEU A 164 19.31 -5.18 2.56
CA LEU A 164 18.20 -5.66 3.40
C LEU A 164 17.17 -6.50 2.66
N GLY A 165 17.35 -6.73 1.35
CA GLY A 165 16.43 -7.47 0.51
C GLY A 165 15.07 -6.80 0.39
N LEU A 166 15.01 -5.46 0.38
CA LEU A 166 13.80 -4.68 0.25
C LEU A 166 13.57 -4.28 -1.21
N VAL A 167 12.31 -4.18 -1.62
CA VAL A 167 11.88 -3.62 -2.91
C VAL A 167 11.65 -2.12 -2.75
N ASP A 168 12.36 -1.29 -3.53
CA ASP A 168 12.08 0.14 -3.62
C ASP A 168 10.81 0.37 -4.44
N VAL A 169 9.74 0.84 -3.79
CA VAL A 169 8.45 1.08 -4.42
C VAL A 169 8.21 2.58 -4.58
N ARG A 170 8.06 3.00 -5.81
CA ARG A 170 7.71 4.37 -6.20
C ARG A 170 6.22 4.44 -6.57
N TRP A 171 5.83 5.40 -7.37
CA TRP A 171 4.46 5.57 -7.85
C TRP A 171 4.43 6.05 -9.29
N SER A 172 3.35 5.76 -9.97
CA SER A 172 3.06 6.26 -11.31
C SER A 172 1.93 7.28 -11.33
N VAL A 173 1.23 7.46 -10.20
CA VAL A 173 0.16 8.46 -10.03
C VAL A 173 0.36 9.18 -8.70
N ASP A 174 0.65 10.47 -8.77
CA ASP A 174 0.76 11.33 -7.60
C ASP A 174 -0.58 12.05 -7.38
N SER A 175 -1.15 11.88 -6.19
CA SER A 175 -2.38 12.57 -5.80
C SER A 175 -2.15 14.04 -5.49
N LEU A 176 -0.89 14.45 -5.23
CA LEU A 176 -0.47 15.77 -4.77
C LEU A 176 -1.16 16.22 -3.47
N ASP A 177 -1.61 15.27 -2.65
CA ASP A 177 -2.30 15.53 -1.39
C ASP A 177 -1.36 16.05 -0.28
N SER A 178 -0.05 15.85 -0.41
CA SER A 178 0.97 16.41 0.49
C SER A 178 1.33 17.89 0.21
N ARG A 179 0.84 18.47 -0.90
CA ARG A 179 1.15 19.85 -1.24
C ARG A 179 0.43 20.84 -0.32
N PRO A 180 1.08 21.96 0.05
CA PRO A 180 0.40 23.04 0.78
C PRO A 180 -0.86 23.51 0.03
N GLY A 181 -1.98 23.66 0.76
CA GLY A 181 -3.26 24.09 0.17
C GLY A 181 -4.00 23.01 -0.61
N ALA A 182 -3.58 21.74 -0.55
CA ALA A 182 -4.29 20.65 -1.20
C ALA A 182 -5.75 20.56 -0.74
N ARG A 183 -6.65 20.22 -1.66
CA ARG A 183 -8.09 20.08 -1.41
C ARG A 183 -8.58 18.75 -1.97
N ALA A 184 -9.56 18.15 -1.32
CA ALA A 184 -10.10 16.85 -1.71
C ALA A 184 -10.51 16.77 -3.21
N ARG A 185 -11.07 17.85 -3.77
CA ARG A 185 -11.44 17.89 -5.19
C ARG A 185 -10.24 17.77 -6.12
N ALA A 186 -9.13 18.46 -5.81
CA ALA A 186 -7.91 18.40 -6.60
C ALA A 186 -7.26 17.01 -6.49
N VAL A 187 -7.18 16.45 -5.27
CA VAL A 187 -6.70 15.09 -5.02
C VAL A 187 -7.48 14.06 -5.86
N VAL A 188 -8.81 14.14 -5.87
CA VAL A 188 -9.66 13.29 -6.72
C VAL A 188 -9.32 13.45 -8.20
N GLY A 189 -9.19 14.68 -8.68
CA GLY A 189 -8.87 14.98 -10.08
C GLY A 189 -7.53 14.39 -10.50
N ASN A 190 -6.48 14.62 -9.69
CA ASN A 190 -5.13 14.11 -9.97
C ASN A 190 -5.08 12.58 -10.04
N VAL A 191 -5.73 11.91 -9.07
CA VAL A 191 -5.78 10.45 -9.06
C VAL A 191 -6.56 9.93 -10.28
N ILE A 192 -7.75 10.48 -10.56
CA ILE A 192 -8.58 10.02 -11.69
C ILE A 192 -7.84 10.20 -13.02
N ALA A 193 -7.12 11.29 -13.22
CA ALA A 193 -6.37 11.53 -14.44
C ALA A 193 -5.30 10.44 -14.72
N GLY A 194 -4.70 9.88 -13.67
CA GLY A 194 -3.66 8.86 -13.79
C GLY A 194 -4.14 7.41 -13.64
N LEU A 195 -5.42 7.17 -13.29
CA LEU A 195 -5.94 5.80 -13.08
C LEU A 195 -5.90 4.98 -14.37
N ARG A 196 -5.16 3.86 -14.32
CA ARG A 196 -5.05 2.85 -15.39
C ARG A 196 -4.67 1.50 -14.79
N PRO A 197 -4.76 0.38 -15.54
CA PRO A 197 -4.17 -0.89 -15.13
C PRO A 197 -2.70 -0.74 -14.74
N GLY A 198 -2.30 -1.43 -13.69
CA GLY A 198 -0.93 -1.40 -13.16
C GLY A 198 -0.54 -0.13 -12.38
N ALA A 199 -1.40 0.89 -12.29
CA ALA A 199 -1.05 2.13 -11.60
C ALA A 199 -0.78 1.90 -10.11
N ILE A 200 0.29 2.51 -9.61
CA ILE A 200 0.58 2.67 -8.18
C ILE A 200 0.28 4.12 -7.82
N VAL A 201 -0.70 4.34 -6.95
CA VAL A 201 -1.20 5.66 -6.56
C VAL A 201 -0.63 6.05 -5.21
N LEU A 202 0.06 7.19 -5.14
CA LEU A 202 0.54 7.79 -3.91
C LEU A 202 -0.55 8.63 -3.25
N LEU A 203 -0.82 8.34 -1.98
CA LEU A 203 -1.68 9.07 -1.06
C LEU A 203 -1.01 9.13 0.32
N HIS A 204 -1.50 10.01 1.21
CA HIS A 204 -1.01 10.08 2.59
C HIS A 204 -2.20 10.01 3.56
N ASP A 205 -2.20 9.07 4.49
CA ASP A 205 -3.29 8.92 5.47
C ASP A 205 -3.13 9.82 6.71
N ILE A 206 -2.41 10.91 6.55
CA ILE A 206 -2.20 11.94 7.55
C ILE A 206 -2.97 13.24 7.26
N HIS A 207 -3.75 13.28 6.19
CA HIS A 207 -4.46 14.47 5.75
C HIS A 207 -5.99 14.30 5.71
N PRO A 208 -6.77 15.24 6.25
CA PRO A 208 -8.24 15.16 6.24
C PRO A 208 -8.83 15.22 4.83
N TRP A 209 -8.19 15.95 3.89
CA TRP A 209 -8.65 16.02 2.51
C TRP A 209 -8.43 14.73 1.74
N THR A 210 -7.41 13.93 2.07
CA THR A 210 -7.22 12.58 1.52
C THR A 210 -8.36 11.66 1.96
N VAL A 211 -8.72 11.70 3.25
CA VAL A 211 -9.89 10.98 3.78
C VAL A 211 -11.17 11.40 3.06
N ALA A 212 -11.37 12.70 2.85
CA ALA A 212 -12.55 13.23 2.15
C ALA A 212 -12.57 12.86 0.65
N ALA A 213 -11.39 12.71 0.00
CA ALA A 213 -11.26 12.32 -1.40
C ALA A 213 -11.51 10.82 -1.63
N LEU A 214 -11.12 9.96 -0.67
CA LEU A 214 -11.05 8.52 -0.84
C LEU A 214 -12.37 7.86 -1.32
N PRO A 215 -13.58 8.23 -0.84
CA PRO A 215 -14.82 7.65 -1.35
C PRO A 215 -15.04 7.89 -2.85
N ARG A 216 -14.63 9.06 -3.37
CA ARG A 216 -14.74 9.37 -4.80
C ARG A 216 -13.68 8.62 -5.62
N ILE A 217 -12.46 8.49 -5.11
CA ILE A 217 -11.39 7.70 -5.72
C ILE A 217 -11.83 6.24 -5.84
N LEU A 218 -12.35 5.63 -4.77
CA LEU A 218 -12.81 4.24 -4.76
C LEU A 218 -13.97 4.01 -5.75
N ARG A 219 -14.89 4.97 -5.88
CA ARG A 219 -15.94 4.91 -6.91
C ARG A 219 -15.36 4.97 -8.32
N ALA A 220 -14.39 5.87 -8.58
CA ALA A 220 -13.75 6.00 -9.88
C ALA A 220 -12.98 4.73 -10.27
N VAL A 221 -12.25 4.11 -9.34
CA VAL A 221 -11.58 2.82 -9.53
C VAL A 221 -12.59 1.76 -9.99
N ARG A 222 -13.71 1.64 -9.27
CA ARG A 222 -14.77 0.68 -9.63
C ARG A 222 -15.41 0.98 -10.98
N HIS A 223 -15.72 2.25 -11.27
CA HIS A 223 -16.32 2.66 -12.56
C HIS A 223 -15.42 2.36 -13.75
N ARG A 224 -14.09 2.38 -13.56
CA ARG A 224 -13.13 1.95 -14.59
C ARG A 224 -12.96 0.43 -14.65
N GLY A 225 -13.69 -0.33 -13.86
CA GLY A 225 -13.59 -1.78 -13.75
C GLY A 225 -12.22 -2.22 -13.20
N LEU A 226 -11.55 -1.38 -12.41
CA LEU A 226 -10.28 -1.71 -11.78
C LEU A 226 -10.52 -2.31 -10.39
N THR A 227 -9.67 -3.26 -10.01
CA THR A 227 -9.69 -3.89 -8.69
C THR A 227 -8.54 -3.33 -7.85
N PRO A 228 -8.81 -2.69 -6.71
CA PRO A 228 -7.77 -2.20 -5.81
C PRO A 228 -7.15 -3.38 -5.04
N VAL A 229 -5.85 -3.57 -5.22
CA VAL A 229 -5.04 -4.65 -4.63
C VAL A 229 -3.84 -4.07 -3.89
N THR A 230 -3.17 -4.89 -3.08
CA THR A 230 -1.87 -4.53 -2.49
C THR A 230 -0.74 -4.58 -3.52
N ILE A 231 0.42 -3.97 -3.22
CA ILE A 231 1.61 -4.09 -4.08
C ILE A 231 2.03 -5.55 -4.27
N PRO A 232 2.11 -6.40 -3.21
CA PRO A 232 2.41 -7.82 -3.40
C PRO A 232 1.42 -8.53 -4.33
N GLU A 233 0.13 -8.26 -4.19
CA GLU A 233 -0.89 -8.83 -5.07
C GLU A 233 -0.77 -8.30 -6.50
N LEU A 234 -0.49 -7.01 -6.70
CA LEU A 234 -0.27 -6.41 -8.02
C LEU A 234 0.87 -7.12 -8.76
N VAL A 235 2.02 -7.30 -8.10
CA VAL A 235 3.19 -7.99 -8.66
C VAL A 235 2.92 -9.47 -8.91
N ALA A 236 2.11 -10.12 -8.06
CA ALA A 236 1.75 -11.52 -8.24
C ALA A 236 0.82 -11.74 -9.45
N LEU A 237 -0.21 -10.91 -9.55
CA LEU A 237 -1.31 -11.05 -10.51
C LEU A 237 -0.98 -10.49 -11.89
N ASP A 238 -0.23 -9.40 -11.93
CA ASP A 238 0.13 -8.68 -13.14
C ASP A 238 1.52 -8.04 -12.96
N PRO A 239 2.60 -8.86 -13.01
CA PRO A 239 3.96 -8.38 -12.83
C PRO A 239 4.34 -7.42 -13.94
N PRO A 240 5.13 -6.35 -13.62
CA PRO A 240 5.63 -5.47 -14.66
C PRO A 240 6.59 -6.22 -15.58
N SER A 241 6.56 -5.92 -16.86
CA SER A 241 7.57 -6.34 -17.81
C SER A 241 8.89 -5.60 -17.57
N HIS A 242 10.00 -6.11 -18.10
CA HIS A 242 11.29 -5.43 -18.00
C HIS A 242 11.23 -3.99 -18.55
N ALA A 243 10.49 -3.75 -19.63
CA ALA A 243 10.30 -2.42 -20.21
C ALA A 243 9.52 -1.46 -19.29
N GLU A 244 8.64 -1.98 -18.44
CA GLU A 244 7.86 -1.19 -17.47
C GLU A 244 8.64 -0.87 -16.18
N LEU A 245 9.72 -1.61 -15.90
CA LEU A 245 10.62 -1.38 -14.77
C LEU A 245 11.63 -0.26 -15.05
N VAL A 246 11.99 -0.02 -16.32
CA VAL A 246 12.97 1.01 -16.70
C VAL A 246 12.28 2.37 -16.71
N PRO A 247 12.70 3.35 -15.88
CA PRO A 247 12.11 4.69 -15.89
C PRO A 247 12.52 5.41 -17.19
N VAL A 248 11.53 5.62 -18.07
CA VAL A 248 11.76 6.28 -19.38
C VAL A 248 11.93 7.80 -19.27
N ARG A 249 11.65 8.41 -18.10
CA ARG A 249 11.92 9.85 -17.82
C ARG A 249 11.90 10.14 -16.30
N PRO A 250 12.53 11.27 -15.86
CA PRO A 250 12.49 11.73 -14.47
C PRO A 250 11.08 11.98 -13.90
N SER A 251 10.04 11.98 -14.73
CA SER A 251 8.65 12.20 -14.34
C SER A 251 7.94 10.95 -13.77
N GLY A 252 8.63 9.82 -13.61
CA GLY A 252 8.05 8.62 -12.97
C GLY A 252 6.86 7.99 -13.71
N ARG A 253 6.70 8.25 -15.02
CA ARG A 253 5.63 7.64 -15.79
C ARG A 253 6.06 6.30 -16.33
N CYS A 254 5.39 5.24 -15.90
CA CYS A 254 5.35 4.03 -16.71
C CYS A 254 4.83 4.43 -18.10
N THR A 255 5.64 4.25 -19.12
CA THR A 255 5.26 4.62 -20.51
C THR A 255 3.96 3.97 -20.94
N PRO A 256 3.17 4.64 -21.81
CA PRO A 256 1.95 4.08 -22.37
C PRO A 256 2.18 2.81 -23.15
#